data_9ed5408d77e27380af4495e55a643c07
#
_entry.id   9ed5408d77e27380af4495e55a643c07
#
_cell.length_a   1.000
_cell.length_b   1.000
_cell.length_c   1.000
_cell.angle_alpha   90.00
_cell.angle_beta   90.00
_cell.angle_gamma   90.00
#
_symmetry.space_group_name_H-M   'P 1'
#
loop_
_entity.id
_entity.type
_entity.pdbx_description
1 polymer ?
#
loop_
_entity_poly.entity_id
_entity_poly.type
_entity_poly.pdbx_seq_one_letter_code
_entity_poly.pdbx_strand_id
1 'polypeptide(L)'
;MKPDKIKIEDLEVFANHGVFPEENVLGQKFVVSAVMYTDTRRAGLTDELTASIHYGEASAFITEYLKSHTFKLLEKVAEGLAEEMLVRIAGLQKVQIEIKKPWAPVGLPLKTVSVEIEREWHTAYIALGSNMGDSRSILEAAVQALDEMKNTKVEKVSTFITTPPYGVTDQPDFLNGCLKLSTLLYPEELLKELNRIEKEAGRERIIYWGPRTLDLDIIFYDDLVVETDTLCIPHVEMHKRAFVLEPLHEIAPYKRHPVYGKTVREMLEDLRK
;
A
#
# COMPACT_ATOMS: atom_id res chain seq x y z
N MET A 1 3.44 -8.61 -17.25
CA MET A 1 4.46 -9.70 -17.32
C MET A 1 4.71 -10.18 -15.92
N LYS A 2 5.08 -11.47 -15.73
CA LYS A 2 5.58 -11.88 -14.39
C LYS A 2 6.92 -11.19 -14.15
N PRO A 3 7.15 -10.61 -12.96
CA PRO A 3 8.46 -10.04 -12.64
C PRO A 3 9.52 -11.15 -12.56
N ASP A 4 10.77 -10.76 -12.80
CA ASP A 4 11.92 -11.63 -12.59
C ASP A 4 12.25 -11.73 -11.10
N LYS A 5 13.19 -12.59 -10.73
CA LYS A 5 13.53 -12.88 -9.33
C LYS A 5 15.03 -12.83 -9.12
N ILE A 6 15.45 -12.05 -8.13
CA ILE A 6 16.80 -12.13 -7.56
C ILE A 6 16.64 -12.78 -6.19
N LYS A 7 17.47 -13.81 -5.91
CA LYS A 7 17.33 -14.60 -4.70
C LYS A 7 18.57 -14.51 -3.82
N ILE A 8 18.35 -14.43 -2.53
CA ILE A 8 19.32 -14.66 -1.47
C ILE A 8 18.84 -15.91 -0.75
N GLU A 9 19.64 -16.95 -0.72
CA GLU A 9 19.27 -18.23 -0.13
C GLU A 9 20.18 -18.53 1.07
N ASP A 10 19.55 -18.86 2.20
CA ASP A 10 20.17 -19.30 3.45
C ASP A 10 21.28 -18.36 3.99
N LEU A 11 21.04 -17.04 3.98
CA LEU A 11 21.91 -16.07 4.63
C LEU A 11 21.92 -16.28 6.15
N GLU A 12 23.06 -16.68 6.71
CA GLU A 12 23.21 -16.89 8.15
C GLU A 12 23.46 -15.57 8.88
N VAL A 13 22.65 -15.28 9.90
CA VAL A 13 22.79 -14.10 10.74
C VAL A 13 22.70 -14.50 12.20
N PHE A 14 23.62 -14.02 13.04
CA PHE A 14 23.52 -14.14 14.49
C PHE A 14 22.81 -12.91 15.07
N ALA A 15 21.68 -13.11 15.76
CA ALA A 15 20.82 -12.04 16.25
C ALA A 15 20.11 -12.43 17.56
N ASN A 16 19.39 -11.46 18.18
CA ASN A 16 18.87 -11.55 19.54
C ASN A 16 17.32 -11.50 19.58
N HIS A 17 16.66 -12.31 18.75
CA HIS A 17 15.20 -12.39 18.69
C HIS A 17 14.68 -13.61 19.44
N GLY A 18 13.60 -13.47 20.20
CA GLY A 18 12.91 -14.55 20.88
C GLY A 18 12.05 -14.07 22.04
N VAL A 19 11.17 -14.95 22.51
CA VAL A 19 10.25 -14.68 23.61
C VAL A 19 10.96 -14.75 24.97
N PHE A 20 11.93 -15.69 25.08
CA PHE A 20 12.66 -15.88 26.32
C PHE A 20 13.76 -14.82 26.51
N PRO A 21 13.94 -14.27 27.74
CA PRO A 21 14.99 -13.30 28.02
C PRO A 21 16.40 -13.78 27.64
N GLU A 22 16.66 -15.08 27.80
CA GLU A 22 17.95 -15.71 27.49
C GLU A 22 18.27 -15.61 25.98
N GLU A 23 17.26 -15.72 25.12
CA GLU A 23 17.43 -15.56 23.67
C GLU A 23 17.83 -14.14 23.31
N ASN A 24 17.30 -13.14 24.04
CA ASN A 24 17.60 -11.74 23.79
C ASN A 24 19.00 -11.33 24.29
N VAL A 25 19.55 -12.05 25.26
CA VAL A 25 20.89 -11.79 25.82
C VAL A 25 21.96 -12.60 25.10
N LEU A 26 21.76 -13.91 24.96
CA LEU A 26 22.76 -14.80 24.38
C LEU A 26 22.75 -14.77 22.84
N GLY A 27 21.60 -14.50 22.23
CA GLY A 27 21.42 -14.57 20.80
C GLY A 27 21.48 -15.99 20.26
N GLN A 28 21.22 -16.12 18.96
CA GLN A 28 21.31 -17.39 18.25
C GLN A 28 21.42 -17.19 16.74
N LYS A 29 21.65 -18.26 16.02
CA LYS A 29 21.67 -18.27 14.55
C LYS A 29 20.24 -18.21 14.00
N PHE A 30 20.03 -17.29 13.08
CA PHE A 30 18.90 -17.24 12.16
C PHE A 30 19.40 -17.49 10.73
N VAL A 31 18.54 -18.02 9.90
CA VAL A 31 18.82 -18.24 8.47
C VAL A 31 17.74 -17.55 7.68
N VAL A 32 18.12 -16.60 6.83
CA VAL A 32 17.20 -15.75 6.08
C VAL A 32 17.31 -16.04 4.60
N SER A 33 16.18 -16.32 3.97
CA SER A 33 16.07 -16.38 2.51
C SER A 33 15.14 -15.25 2.04
N ALA A 34 15.53 -14.58 0.96
CA ALA A 34 14.75 -13.50 0.36
C ALA A 34 14.63 -13.69 -1.15
N VAL A 35 13.40 -13.63 -1.67
CA VAL A 35 13.13 -13.57 -3.11
C VAL A 35 12.65 -12.17 -3.44
N MET A 36 13.45 -11.43 -4.19
CA MET A 36 13.20 -10.04 -4.59
C MET A 36 12.68 -10.02 -6.02
N TYR A 37 11.48 -9.48 -6.22
CA TYR A 37 10.82 -9.40 -7.53
C TYR A 37 11.05 -8.02 -8.13
N THR A 38 11.62 -8.00 -9.34
CA THR A 38 11.96 -6.78 -10.08
C THR A 38 11.96 -7.06 -11.59
N ASP A 39 12.13 -6.04 -12.41
CA ASP A 39 12.40 -6.18 -13.84
C ASP A 39 13.93 -6.16 -14.08
N THR A 40 14.50 -7.29 -14.46
CA THR A 40 15.92 -7.42 -14.73
C THR A 40 16.31 -7.22 -16.19
N ARG A 41 15.32 -6.99 -17.10
CA ARG A 41 15.55 -6.93 -18.54
C ARG A 41 16.55 -5.85 -18.93
N ARG A 42 16.41 -4.65 -18.36
CA ARG A 42 17.36 -3.55 -18.66
C ARG A 42 18.78 -3.92 -18.24
N ALA A 43 18.94 -4.40 -17.01
CA ALA A 43 20.26 -4.83 -16.52
C ALA A 43 20.88 -5.91 -17.42
N GLY A 44 20.08 -6.91 -17.84
CA GLY A 44 20.55 -7.98 -18.74
C GLY A 44 20.92 -7.51 -20.16
N LEU A 45 20.42 -6.35 -20.60
CA LEU A 45 20.75 -5.77 -21.92
C LEU A 45 21.93 -4.80 -21.86
N THR A 46 22.12 -4.10 -20.73
CA THR A 46 23.08 -3.00 -20.61
C THR A 46 24.31 -3.34 -19.75
N ASP A 47 24.26 -4.43 -18.99
CA ASP A 47 25.25 -4.82 -17.97
C ASP A 47 25.49 -3.70 -16.91
N GLU A 48 24.46 -2.87 -16.66
CA GLU A 48 24.49 -1.79 -15.66
C GLU A 48 23.91 -2.24 -14.33
N LEU A 49 24.70 -2.23 -13.27
CA LEU A 49 24.26 -2.59 -11.91
C LEU A 49 23.13 -1.68 -11.40
N THR A 50 23.13 -0.41 -11.77
CA THR A 50 22.09 0.56 -11.39
C THR A 50 20.70 0.25 -11.96
N ALA A 51 20.63 -0.64 -12.95
CA ALA A 51 19.39 -1.14 -13.52
C ALA A 51 18.88 -2.43 -12.85
N SER A 52 19.53 -2.88 -11.77
CA SER A 52 19.20 -4.09 -11.02
C SER A 52 19.16 -3.85 -9.51
N ILE A 53 18.76 -4.86 -8.75
CA ILE A 53 18.91 -4.85 -7.29
C ILE A 53 20.29 -5.40 -6.94
N HIS A 54 21.07 -4.63 -6.20
CA HIS A 54 22.36 -5.04 -5.70
C HIS A 54 22.20 -6.03 -4.53
N TYR A 55 22.23 -7.34 -4.81
CA TYR A 55 22.03 -8.38 -3.81
C TYR A 55 23.05 -8.35 -2.65
N GLY A 56 24.27 -7.85 -2.87
CA GLY A 56 25.25 -7.64 -1.81
C GLY A 56 24.81 -6.58 -0.80
N GLU A 57 24.28 -5.45 -1.27
CA GLU A 57 23.72 -4.41 -0.41
C GLU A 57 22.44 -4.90 0.29
N ALA A 58 21.58 -5.65 -0.42
CA ALA A 58 20.40 -6.26 0.17
C ALA A 58 20.76 -7.25 1.28
N SER A 59 21.82 -8.10 1.09
CA SER A 59 22.31 -9.02 2.12
C SER A 59 22.89 -8.29 3.33
N ALA A 60 23.62 -7.21 3.11
CA ALA A 60 24.13 -6.36 4.19
C ALA A 60 22.99 -5.71 4.97
N PHE A 61 22.00 -5.20 4.26
CA PHE A 61 20.79 -4.61 4.87
C PHE A 61 20.02 -5.62 5.74
N ILE A 62 19.75 -6.82 5.23
CA ILE A 62 19.10 -7.92 5.98
C ILE A 62 19.90 -8.20 7.27
N THR A 63 21.22 -8.32 7.14
CA THR A 63 22.09 -8.61 8.28
C THR A 63 22.03 -7.51 9.34
N GLU A 64 22.11 -6.25 8.92
CA GLU A 64 22.05 -5.09 9.82
C GLU A 64 20.68 -4.97 10.49
N TYR A 65 19.60 -5.17 9.73
CA TYR A 65 18.25 -5.14 10.28
C TYR A 65 18.05 -6.15 11.41
N LEU A 66 18.47 -7.41 11.22
CA LEU A 66 18.34 -8.43 12.25
C LEU A 66 19.22 -8.13 13.48
N LYS A 67 20.41 -7.55 13.29
CA LYS A 67 21.34 -7.25 14.38
C LYS A 67 20.95 -6.01 15.20
N SER A 68 20.37 -5.01 14.54
CA SER A 68 20.04 -3.72 15.17
C SER A 68 18.72 -3.73 15.94
N HIS A 69 17.93 -4.81 15.80
CA HIS A 69 16.63 -4.93 16.47
C HIS A 69 16.59 -6.18 17.37
N THR A 70 15.72 -6.13 18.37
CA THR A 70 15.37 -7.31 19.19
C THR A 70 13.85 -7.41 19.27
N PHE A 71 13.28 -8.44 18.67
CA PHE A 71 11.85 -8.69 18.65
C PHE A 71 11.52 -10.03 19.30
N LYS A 72 10.33 -10.16 19.87
CA LYS A 72 9.87 -11.40 20.49
C LYS A 72 9.47 -12.44 19.44
N LEU A 73 8.84 -12.02 18.35
CA LEU A 73 8.22 -12.89 17.35
C LEU A 73 8.96 -12.81 16.01
N LEU A 74 9.12 -13.95 15.35
CA LEU A 74 9.68 -14.02 13.99
C LEU A 74 8.81 -13.29 12.98
N GLU A 75 7.49 -13.30 13.19
CA GLU A 75 6.52 -12.58 12.40
C GLU A 75 6.83 -11.07 12.38
N LYS A 76 7.19 -10.49 13.53
CA LYS A 76 7.55 -9.06 13.60
C LYS A 76 8.87 -8.77 12.92
N VAL A 77 9.84 -9.69 13.01
CA VAL A 77 11.11 -9.58 12.29
C VAL A 77 10.85 -9.59 10.78
N ALA A 78 10.09 -10.56 10.30
CA ALA A 78 9.81 -10.74 8.88
C ALA A 78 9.01 -9.56 8.30
N GLU A 79 7.95 -9.13 9.00
CA GLU A 79 7.10 -8.00 8.60
C GLU A 79 7.90 -6.71 8.45
N GLY A 80 8.61 -6.32 9.50
CA GLY A 80 9.37 -5.08 9.47
C GLY A 80 10.55 -5.13 8.49
N LEU A 81 11.19 -6.29 8.30
CA LEU A 81 12.23 -6.46 7.29
C LEU A 81 11.66 -6.30 5.87
N ALA A 82 10.52 -6.93 5.57
CA ALA A 82 9.88 -6.83 4.26
C ALA A 82 9.47 -5.39 3.94
N GLU A 83 8.85 -4.69 4.89
CA GLU A 83 8.47 -3.29 4.76
C GLU A 83 9.67 -2.40 4.46
N GLU A 84 10.74 -2.51 5.28
CA GLU A 84 11.95 -1.69 5.11
C GLU A 84 12.67 -2.00 3.78
N MET A 85 12.70 -3.25 3.34
CA MET A 85 13.27 -3.61 2.03
C MET A 85 12.48 -2.98 0.90
N LEU A 86 11.14 -3.06 0.92
CA LEU A 86 10.27 -2.49 -0.11
C LEU A 86 10.38 -0.96 -0.20
N VAL A 87 10.54 -0.29 0.93
CA VAL A 87 10.69 1.17 0.98
C VAL A 87 12.08 1.62 0.51
N ARG A 88 13.15 0.90 0.89
CA ARG A 88 14.53 1.37 0.69
C ARG A 88 15.19 0.85 -0.58
N ILE A 89 14.82 -0.33 -1.06
CA ILE A 89 15.45 -0.93 -2.24
C ILE A 89 14.73 -0.46 -3.49
N ALA A 90 15.39 0.41 -4.24
CA ALA A 90 14.83 0.94 -5.48
C ALA A 90 14.53 -0.19 -6.50
N GLY A 91 13.35 -0.14 -7.12
CA GLY A 91 12.91 -1.13 -8.11
C GLY A 91 12.38 -2.44 -7.52
N LEU A 92 12.40 -2.62 -6.19
CA LEU A 92 11.79 -3.75 -5.53
C LEU A 92 10.28 -3.59 -5.50
N GLN A 93 9.55 -4.45 -6.21
CA GLN A 93 8.09 -4.41 -6.32
C GLN A 93 7.41 -5.29 -5.28
N LYS A 94 8.05 -6.44 -4.97
CA LYS A 94 7.54 -7.48 -4.10
C LYS A 94 8.70 -8.23 -3.48
N VAL A 95 8.56 -8.68 -2.26
CA VAL A 95 9.53 -9.52 -1.57
C VAL A 95 8.85 -10.68 -0.86
N GLN A 96 9.44 -11.86 -0.98
CA GLN A 96 9.12 -13.04 -0.15
C GLN A 96 10.30 -13.26 0.78
N ILE A 97 10.05 -13.36 2.07
CA ILE A 97 11.06 -13.54 3.12
C ILE A 97 10.73 -14.79 3.92
N GLU A 98 11.69 -15.68 4.06
CA GLU A 98 11.64 -16.77 5.02
C GLU A 98 12.73 -16.56 6.09
N ILE A 99 12.33 -16.58 7.37
CA ILE A 99 13.24 -16.54 8.50
C ILE A 99 13.16 -17.87 9.26
N LYS A 100 14.25 -18.62 9.23
CA LYS A 100 14.39 -19.89 9.94
C LYS A 100 15.10 -19.68 11.27
N LYS A 101 14.67 -20.40 12.29
CA LYS A 101 15.24 -20.43 13.64
C LYS A 101 15.65 -21.88 13.99
N PRO A 102 16.85 -22.33 13.55
CA PRO A 102 17.25 -23.73 13.72
C PRO A 102 17.36 -24.16 15.19
N TRP A 103 17.70 -23.24 16.07
CA TRP A 103 17.88 -23.50 17.50
C TRP A 103 16.69 -23.01 18.34
N ALA A 104 15.48 -23.07 17.79
CA ALA A 104 14.28 -22.70 18.54
C ALA A 104 14.13 -23.56 19.81
N PRO A 105 13.98 -22.98 21.00
CA PRO A 105 13.92 -23.70 22.27
C PRO A 105 12.56 -24.37 22.51
N VAL A 106 12.17 -25.26 21.60
CA VAL A 106 10.85 -25.96 21.61
C VAL A 106 10.86 -27.17 22.54
N GLY A 107 12.06 -27.71 22.84
CA GLY A 107 12.20 -28.92 23.67
C GLY A 107 11.81 -30.25 22.99
N LEU A 108 11.60 -30.21 21.67
CA LEU A 108 11.25 -31.34 20.83
C LEU A 108 12.23 -31.50 19.66
N PRO A 109 12.51 -32.71 19.14
CA PRO A 109 13.36 -32.91 18.01
C PRO A 109 12.69 -32.33 16.74
N LEU A 110 13.29 -31.30 16.17
CA LEU A 110 12.86 -30.69 14.91
C LEU A 110 14.09 -30.14 14.16
N LYS A 111 13.97 -29.96 12.86
CA LYS A 111 15.03 -29.38 12.04
C LYS A 111 15.12 -27.85 12.22
N THR A 112 14.00 -27.18 12.17
CA THR A 112 13.90 -25.72 12.28
C THR A 112 12.46 -25.30 12.50
N VAL A 113 12.24 -24.09 13.03
CA VAL A 113 10.97 -23.37 12.92
C VAL A 113 11.20 -22.24 11.92
N SER A 114 10.24 -21.93 11.08
CA SER A 114 10.31 -20.79 10.16
C SER A 114 9.00 -20.01 10.07
N VAL A 115 9.13 -18.75 9.72
CA VAL A 115 8.03 -17.88 9.27
C VAL A 115 8.36 -17.43 7.86
N GLU A 116 7.42 -17.60 6.95
CA GLU A 116 7.52 -17.14 5.57
C GLU A 116 6.38 -16.18 5.28
N ILE A 117 6.70 -15.02 4.72
CA ILE A 117 5.73 -14.00 4.33
C ILE A 117 6.04 -13.46 2.94
N GLU A 118 5.03 -12.88 2.31
CA GLU A 118 5.14 -12.18 1.04
C GLU A 118 4.49 -10.80 1.19
N ARG A 119 5.19 -9.74 0.76
CA ARG A 119 4.70 -8.35 0.77
C ARG A 119 5.01 -7.68 -0.55
N GLU A 120 4.12 -6.79 -0.98
CA GLU A 120 4.26 -6.08 -2.24
C GLU A 120 3.63 -4.69 -2.18
N TRP A 121 4.03 -3.82 -3.11
CA TRP A 121 3.35 -2.56 -3.33
C TRP A 121 2.01 -2.80 -4.02
N HIS A 122 0.95 -2.26 -3.45
CA HIS A 122 -0.41 -2.27 -3.97
C HIS A 122 -0.75 -0.93 -4.62
N THR A 123 -1.62 -0.94 -5.62
CA THR A 123 -2.13 0.27 -6.25
C THR A 123 -3.54 0.55 -5.78
N ALA A 124 -3.77 1.72 -5.19
CA ALA A 124 -5.11 2.18 -4.85
C ALA A 124 -5.48 3.47 -5.60
N TYR A 125 -6.78 3.65 -5.84
CA TYR A 125 -7.36 4.86 -6.38
C TYR A 125 -8.32 5.43 -5.35
N ILE A 126 -8.10 6.69 -4.98
CA ILE A 126 -8.85 7.39 -3.93
C ILE A 126 -9.60 8.56 -4.57
N ALA A 127 -10.91 8.62 -4.35
CA ALA A 127 -11.68 9.83 -4.62
C ALA A 127 -11.54 10.81 -3.47
N LEU A 128 -11.44 12.08 -3.79
CA LEU A 128 -11.38 13.20 -2.84
C LEU A 128 -12.54 14.14 -3.11
N GLY A 129 -13.18 14.63 -2.05
CA GLY A 129 -14.26 15.60 -2.14
C GLY A 129 -14.27 16.57 -0.96
N SER A 130 -14.62 17.84 -1.23
CA SER A 130 -14.80 18.87 -0.21
C SER A 130 -15.78 19.93 -0.69
N ASN A 131 -16.67 20.44 0.20
CA ASN A 131 -17.53 21.57 -0.07
C ASN A 131 -17.67 22.54 1.10
N MET A 132 -16.77 22.48 2.08
CA MET A 132 -16.74 23.38 3.24
C MET A 132 -15.37 24.06 3.36
N GLY A 133 -15.37 25.36 3.69
CA GLY A 133 -14.13 26.12 3.87
C GLY A 133 -13.38 26.34 2.56
N ASP A 134 -12.05 26.41 2.63
CA ASP A 134 -11.19 26.44 1.44
C ASP A 134 -10.97 25.01 0.91
N SER A 135 -11.94 24.52 0.13
CA SER A 135 -11.94 23.16 -0.41
C SER A 135 -10.66 22.81 -1.16
N ARG A 136 -10.05 23.76 -1.89
CA ARG A 136 -8.81 23.50 -2.63
C ARG A 136 -7.64 23.23 -1.70
N SER A 137 -7.39 24.12 -0.74
CA SER A 137 -6.33 23.93 0.25
C SER A 137 -6.52 22.66 1.08
N ILE A 138 -7.77 22.30 1.40
CA ILE A 138 -8.09 21.07 2.13
C ILE A 138 -7.72 19.83 1.31
N LEU A 139 -8.11 19.77 0.02
CA LEU A 139 -7.77 18.64 -0.85
C LEU A 139 -6.25 18.54 -1.08
N GLU A 140 -5.55 19.67 -1.30
CA GLU A 140 -4.09 19.69 -1.46
C GLU A 140 -3.38 19.20 -0.18
N ALA A 141 -3.85 19.62 1.00
CA ALA A 141 -3.33 19.12 2.29
C ALA A 141 -3.57 17.62 2.48
N ALA A 142 -4.73 17.10 2.05
CA ALA A 142 -5.02 15.67 2.11
C ALA A 142 -4.09 14.86 1.17
N VAL A 143 -3.81 15.34 -0.04
CA VAL A 143 -2.85 14.74 -0.96
C VAL A 143 -1.46 14.71 -0.33
N GLN A 144 -1.01 15.82 0.28
CA GLN A 144 0.27 15.89 0.97
C GLN A 144 0.34 14.91 2.15
N ALA A 145 -0.70 14.85 2.99
CA ALA A 145 -0.75 13.93 4.13
C ALA A 145 -0.65 12.46 3.70
N LEU A 146 -1.24 12.10 2.56
CA LEU A 146 -1.12 10.75 1.99
C LEU A 146 0.29 10.46 1.46
N ASP A 147 0.94 11.44 0.83
CA ASP A 147 2.29 11.28 0.27
C ASP A 147 3.38 11.24 1.37
N GLU A 148 3.14 11.88 2.50
CA GLU A 148 4.04 11.86 3.67
C GLU A 148 3.97 10.56 4.48
N MET A 149 3.00 9.70 4.25
CA MET A 149 2.92 8.41 4.93
C MET A 149 4.06 7.48 4.47
N LYS A 150 4.81 6.94 5.43
CA LYS A 150 6.00 6.08 5.19
C LYS A 150 5.75 4.94 4.19
N ASN A 151 4.58 4.34 4.25
CA ASN A 151 4.22 3.13 3.50
C ASN A 151 3.34 3.42 2.29
N THR A 152 3.31 4.68 1.86
CA THR A 152 2.44 5.16 0.78
C THR A 152 3.18 6.19 -0.06
N LYS A 153 2.86 6.24 -1.34
CA LYS A 153 3.41 7.20 -2.30
C LYS A 153 2.32 7.61 -3.26
N VAL A 154 2.06 8.91 -3.37
CA VAL A 154 1.14 9.45 -4.36
C VAL A 154 1.82 9.45 -5.74
N GLU A 155 1.23 8.75 -6.70
CA GLU A 155 1.77 8.55 -8.04
C GLU A 155 1.23 9.57 -9.06
N LYS A 156 -0.07 9.87 -8.94
CA LYS A 156 -0.79 10.82 -9.79
C LYS A 156 -1.94 11.46 -9.04
N VAL A 157 -2.22 12.71 -9.36
CA VAL A 157 -3.41 13.45 -8.91
C VAL A 157 -4.10 14.02 -10.16
N SER A 158 -5.42 13.90 -10.23
CA SER A 158 -6.21 14.53 -11.29
C SER A 158 -6.34 16.03 -11.08
N THR A 159 -6.80 16.76 -12.11
CA THR A 159 -7.36 18.09 -11.90
C THR A 159 -8.57 17.99 -10.96
N PHE A 160 -8.75 19.03 -10.12
CA PHE A 160 -9.93 19.15 -9.29
C PHE A 160 -11.06 19.82 -10.08
N ILE A 161 -12.24 19.23 -10.10
CA ILE A 161 -13.42 19.72 -10.80
C ILE A 161 -14.50 20.17 -9.82
N THR A 162 -15.17 21.27 -10.13
CA THR A 162 -16.34 21.74 -9.35
C THR A 162 -17.61 21.08 -9.90
N THR A 163 -18.42 20.50 -9.00
CA THR A 163 -19.65 19.84 -9.38
C THR A 163 -20.78 20.21 -8.40
N PRO A 164 -22.04 20.28 -8.88
CA PRO A 164 -23.18 20.47 -7.99
C PRO A 164 -23.30 19.29 -7.01
N PRO A 165 -23.90 19.51 -5.84
CA PRO A 165 -24.10 18.46 -4.84
C PRO A 165 -24.98 17.33 -5.39
N TYR A 166 -24.64 16.08 -5.04
CA TYR A 166 -25.39 14.88 -5.38
C TYR A 166 -26.28 14.46 -4.20
N GLY A 167 -27.58 14.32 -4.45
CA GLY A 167 -28.57 13.94 -3.43
C GLY A 167 -29.20 15.15 -2.71
N VAL A 168 -28.63 15.62 -1.62
CA VAL A 168 -29.11 16.84 -0.92
C VAL A 168 -28.53 18.05 -1.65
N THR A 169 -29.40 18.87 -2.24
CA THR A 169 -28.99 19.98 -3.14
C THR A 169 -28.87 21.34 -2.43
N ASP A 170 -29.36 21.47 -1.20
CA ASP A 170 -29.22 22.71 -0.40
C ASP A 170 -27.89 22.77 0.34
N GLN A 171 -26.80 22.82 -0.45
CA GLN A 171 -25.42 22.93 0.06
C GLN A 171 -24.50 23.46 -1.05
N PRO A 172 -23.33 24.00 -0.71
CA PRO A 172 -22.35 24.48 -1.70
C PRO A 172 -21.90 23.38 -2.67
N ASP A 173 -21.44 23.81 -3.85
CA ASP A 173 -20.80 22.92 -4.82
C ASP A 173 -19.59 22.24 -4.22
N PHE A 174 -19.36 21.00 -4.66
CA PHE A 174 -18.19 20.20 -4.27
C PHE A 174 -17.01 20.45 -5.20
N LEU A 175 -15.82 20.51 -4.63
CA LEU A 175 -14.59 20.32 -5.36
C LEU A 175 -14.20 18.83 -5.23
N ASN A 176 -14.12 18.13 -6.38
CA ASN A 176 -13.84 16.69 -6.45
C ASN A 176 -12.58 16.41 -7.24
N GLY A 177 -11.90 15.34 -6.87
CA GLY A 177 -10.73 14.84 -7.55
C GLY A 177 -10.51 13.35 -7.35
N CYS A 178 -9.50 12.82 -7.99
CA CYS A 178 -9.07 11.45 -7.79
C CYS A 178 -7.54 11.39 -7.77
N LEU A 179 -6.98 10.52 -6.95
CA LEU A 179 -5.55 10.22 -6.99
C LEU A 179 -5.28 8.72 -7.14
N LYS A 180 -4.11 8.41 -7.69
CA LYS A 180 -3.50 7.09 -7.69
C LYS A 180 -2.36 7.09 -6.69
N LEU A 181 -2.32 6.10 -5.82
CA LEU A 181 -1.21 5.87 -4.90
C LEU A 181 -0.72 4.42 -4.95
N SER A 182 0.53 4.24 -4.59
CA SER A 182 1.11 2.94 -4.21
C SER A 182 1.20 2.86 -2.70
N THR A 183 0.85 1.72 -2.10
CA THR A 183 0.85 1.54 -0.64
C THR A 183 1.24 0.12 -0.24
N LEU A 184 1.83 -0.03 0.95
CA LEU A 184 2.04 -1.32 1.61
C LEU A 184 0.91 -1.66 2.60
N LEU A 185 -0.01 -0.72 2.85
CA LEU A 185 -1.13 -0.90 3.77
C LEU A 185 -2.18 -1.80 3.14
N TYR A 186 -2.71 -2.75 3.91
CA TYR A 186 -3.90 -3.50 3.52
C TYR A 186 -5.13 -2.60 3.42
N PRO A 187 -6.19 -3.01 2.70
CA PRO A 187 -7.37 -2.17 2.46
C PRO A 187 -7.99 -1.56 3.72
N GLU A 188 -8.11 -2.34 4.80
CA GLU A 188 -8.66 -1.89 6.07
C GLU A 188 -7.73 -0.93 6.81
N GLU A 189 -6.42 -1.11 6.67
CA GLU A 189 -5.42 -0.21 7.23
C GLU A 189 -5.42 1.12 6.48
N LEU A 190 -5.48 1.07 5.15
CA LEU A 190 -5.63 2.26 4.31
C LEU A 190 -6.90 3.03 4.66
N LEU A 191 -8.05 2.34 4.77
CA LEU A 191 -9.32 2.97 5.19
C LEU A 191 -9.18 3.66 6.55
N LYS A 192 -8.50 3.05 7.50
CA LYS A 192 -8.25 3.64 8.82
C LYS A 192 -7.43 4.92 8.73
N GLU A 193 -6.40 4.94 7.88
CA GLU A 193 -5.58 6.14 7.67
C GLU A 193 -6.36 7.24 6.93
N LEU A 194 -7.18 6.90 5.92
CA LEU A 194 -8.07 7.87 5.27
C LEU A 194 -9.02 8.52 6.29
N ASN A 195 -9.67 7.72 7.14
CA ASN A 195 -10.55 8.22 8.20
C ASN A 195 -9.79 9.10 9.22
N ARG A 196 -8.52 8.81 9.52
CA ARG A 196 -7.68 9.66 10.37
C ARG A 196 -7.45 11.03 9.73
N ILE A 197 -7.06 11.06 8.45
CA ILE A 197 -6.84 12.30 7.70
C ILE A 197 -8.11 13.14 7.62
N GLU A 198 -9.27 12.52 7.34
CA GLU A 198 -10.56 13.19 7.35
C GLU A 198 -10.89 13.83 8.71
N LYS A 199 -10.65 13.11 9.79
CA LYS A 199 -10.87 13.60 11.16
C LYS A 199 -9.96 14.77 11.50
N GLU A 200 -8.69 14.71 11.10
CA GLU A 200 -7.71 15.80 11.29
C GLU A 200 -8.08 17.05 10.47
N ALA A 201 -8.72 16.88 9.30
CA ALA A 201 -9.28 17.96 8.52
C ALA A 201 -10.58 18.55 9.10
N GLY A 202 -11.01 18.11 10.30
CA GLY A 202 -12.20 18.63 10.99
C GLY A 202 -13.51 18.05 10.49
N ARG A 203 -13.49 16.86 9.90
CA ARG A 203 -14.72 16.18 9.48
C ARG A 203 -15.55 15.75 10.70
N GLU A 204 -16.78 16.30 10.81
CA GLU A 204 -17.81 15.83 11.72
C GLU A 204 -18.98 15.23 10.91
N ARG A 205 -19.37 13.98 11.19
CA ARG A 205 -20.50 13.31 10.54
C ARG A 205 -21.82 13.72 11.25
N ILE A 206 -22.39 14.86 10.89
CA ILE A 206 -23.64 15.36 11.50
C ILE A 206 -24.86 14.89 10.70
N ILE A 207 -24.81 14.89 9.37
CA ILE A 207 -25.92 14.55 8.47
C ILE A 207 -25.45 13.56 7.39
N TYR A 208 -26.27 12.55 7.10
CA TYR A 208 -26.03 11.63 5.99
C TYR A 208 -26.16 12.39 4.65
N TRP A 209 -25.11 12.37 3.80
CA TRP A 209 -24.94 13.18 2.58
C TRP A 209 -24.93 14.70 2.80
N GLY A 210 -24.63 15.16 4.00
CA GLY A 210 -24.46 16.58 4.32
C GLY A 210 -23.12 17.16 3.83
N PRO A 211 -22.92 18.48 4.08
CA PRO A 211 -21.68 19.16 3.77
C PRO A 211 -20.48 18.50 4.47
N ARG A 212 -19.30 18.49 3.82
CA ARG A 212 -18.10 17.82 4.32
C ARG A 212 -16.87 18.67 4.11
N THR A 213 -16.06 18.76 5.16
CA THR A 213 -14.73 19.37 5.05
C THR A 213 -13.84 18.56 4.12
N LEU A 214 -13.80 17.23 4.32
CA LEU A 214 -13.02 16.30 3.50
C LEU A 214 -13.74 14.94 3.45
N ASP A 215 -13.77 14.32 2.28
CA ASP A 215 -14.25 12.97 2.01
C ASP A 215 -13.22 12.19 1.20
N LEU A 216 -12.79 11.03 1.69
CA LEU A 216 -11.79 10.17 1.06
C LEU A 216 -12.33 8.75 0.92
N ASP A 217 -12.62 8.33 -0.31
CA ASP A 217 -13.17 7.00 -0.60
C ASP A 217 -12.20 6.15 -1.42
N ILE A 218 -11.99 4.88 -1.01
CA ILE A 218 -11.24 3.90 -1.80
C ILE A 218 -12.10 3.45 -2.99
N ILE A 219 -11.71 3.83 -4.20
CA ILE A 219 -12.44 3.49 -5.43
C ILE A 219 -12.02 2.12 -5.95
N PHE A 220 -10.70 1.90 -6.05
CA PHE A 220 -10.10 0.62 -6.39
C PHE A 220 -8.91 0.34 -5.50
N TYR A 221 -8.63 -0.93 -5.29
CA TYR A 221 -7.41 -1.43 -4.68
C TYR A 221 -6.97 -2.67 -5.47
N ASP A 222 -5.93 -2.57 -6.28
CA ASP A 222 -5.54 -3.53 -7.31
C ASP A 222 -6.75 -3.99 -8.15
N ASP A 223 -6.97 -5.30 -8.27
CA ASP A 223 -8.18 -5.91 -8.86
C ASP A 223 -9.05 -6.58 -7.78
N LEU A 224 -8.87 -6.17 -6.52
CA LEU A 224 -9.54 -6.75 -5.37
C LEU A 224 -11.05 -6.50 -5.42
N VAL A 225 -11.82 -7.51 -5.04
CA VAL A 225 -13.26 -7.41 -4.78
C VAL A 225 -13.51 -7.80 -3.33
N VAL A 226 -13.95 -6.83 -2.53
CA VAL A 226 -14.23 -6.99 -1.10
C VAL A 226 -15.58 -6.39 -0.79
N GLU A 227 -16.36 -7.10 0.01
CA GLU A 227 -17.63 -6.61 0.56
C GLU A 227 -17.71 -7.04 2.02
N THR A 228 -17.54 -6.05 2.91
CA THR A 228 -17.68 -6.21 4.36
C THR A 228 -18.62 -5.15 4.91
N ASP A 229 -18.94 -5.20 6.19
CA ASP A 229 -19.78 -4.18 6.84
C ASP A 229 -19.18 -2.76 6.80
N THR A 230 -17.87 -2.64 6.65
CA THR A 230 -17.15 -1.37 6.73
C THR A 230 -16.45 -0.95 5.44
N LEU A 231 -16.23 -1.89 4.50
CA LEU A 231 -15.45 -1.64 3.30
C LEU A 231 -16.03 -2.38 2.10
N CYS A 232 -16.27 -1.63 1.01
CA CYS A 232 -16.66 -2.19 -0.27
C CYS A 232 -15.68 -1.72 -1.36
N ILE A 233 -14.99 -2.65 -2.01
CA ILE A 233 -14.06 -2.43 -3.13
C ILE A 233 -14.46 -3.34 -4.29
N PRO A 234 -14.64 -2.81 -5.51
CA PRO A 234 -14.70 -1.40 -5.89
C PRO A 234 -15.83 -0.64 -5.19
N HIS A 235 -15.68 0.68 -5.03
CA HIS A 235 -16.70 1.50 -4.39
C HIS A 235 -18.05 1.34 -5.07
N VAL A 236 -19.07 0.97 -4.30
CA VAL A 236 -20.37 0.46 -4.77
C VAL A 236 -21.08 1.37 -5.79
N GLU A 237 -20.96 2.69 -5.66
CA GLU A 237 -21.67 3.65 -6.51
C GLU A 237 -20.78 4.38 -7.52
N MET A 238 -19.48 4.06 -7.61
CA MET A 238 -18.55 4.81 -8.46
C MET A 238 -19.02 4.90 -9.92
N HIS A 239 -19.64 3.84 -10.42
CA HIS A 239 -20.09 3.72 -11.80
C HIS A 239 -21.29 4.62 -12.17
N LYS A 240 -21.97 5.21 -11.15
CA LYS A 240 -23.10 6.12 -11.30
C LYS A 240 -22.71 7.58 -11.08
N ARG A 241 -21.46 7.87 -10.71
CA ARG A 241 -21.02 9.18 -10.24
C ARG A 241 -20.03 9.80 -11.22
N ALA A 242 -20.51 10.76 -12.02
CA ALA A 242 -19.65 11.48 -12.99
C ALA A 242 -18.49 12.20 -12.29
N PHE A 243 -18.74 12.80 -11.10
CA PHE A 243 -17.72 13.49 -10.32
C PHE A 243 -16.61 12.58 -9.76
N VAL A 244 -16.79 11.24 -9.81
CA VAL A 244 -15.75 10.24 -9.54
C VAL A 244 -15.11 9.78 -10.84
N LEU A 245 -15.94 9.43 -11.86
CA LEU A 245 -15.45 8.85 -13.11
C LEU A 245 -14.64 9.83 -13.95
N GLU A 246 -15.00 11.15 -13.96
CA GLU A 246 -14.27 12.15 -14.75
C GLU A 246 -12.83 12.35 -14.27
N PRO A 247 -12.57 12.63 -12.97
CA PRO A 247 -11.20 12.72 -12.46
C PRO A 247 -10.44 11.39 -12.56
N LEU A 248 -11.11 10.27 -12.31
CA LEU A 248 -10.49 8.95 -12.44
C LEU A 248 -10.10 8.63 -13.89
N HIS A 249 -10.93 9.01 -14.86
CA HIS A 249 -10.64 8.84 -16.28
C HIS A 249 -9.38 9.61 -16.72
N GLU A 250 -9.12 10.78 -16.16
CA GLU A 250 -7.93 11.57 -16.46
C GLU A 250 -6.64 10.81 -16.10
N ILE A 251 -6.63 10.11 -14.97
CA ILE A 251 -5.42 9.45 -14.44
C ILE A 251 -5.35 7.95 -14.77
N ALA A 252 -6.48 7.29 -15.02
CA ALA A 252 -6.58 5.85 -15.22
C ALA A 252 -7.70 5.42 -16.21
N PRO A 253 -7.74 5.92 -17.47
CA PRO A 253 -8.83 5.65 -18.41
C PRO A 253 -9.02 4.16 -18.74
N TYR A 254 -7.96 3.38 -18.66
CA TYR A 254 -7.96 1.95 -19.01
C TYR A 254 -8.03 1.01 -17.82
N LYS A 255 -8.08 1.54 -16.57
CA LYS A 255 -8.32 0.70 -15.40
C LYS A 255 -9.67 0.00 -15.54
N ARG A 256 -9.65 -1.32 -15.43
CA ARG A 256 -10.84 -2.14 -15.58
C ARG A 256 -11.51 -2.39 -14.23
N HIS A 257 -12.81 -2.22 -14.19
CA HIS A 257 -13.62 -2.58 -13.04
C HIS A 257 -13.70 -4.11 -12.92
N PRO A 258 -13.22 -4.73 -11.84
CA PRO A 258 -13.08 -6.19 -11.77
C PRO A 258 -14.43 -6.93 -11.82
N VAL A 259 -15.52 -6.30 -11.37
CA VAL A 259 -16.86 -6.92 -11.38
C VAL A 259 -17.57 -6.70 -12.72
N TYR A 260 -17.58 -5.46 -13.24
CA TYR A 260 -18.31 -5.14 -14.48
C TYR A 260 -17.52 -5.45 -15.76
N GLY A 261 -16.21 -5.68 -15.67
CA GLY A 261 -15.36 -5.92 -16.82
C GLY A 261 -15.18 -4.71 -17.75
N LYS A 262 -15.76 -3.55 -17.43
CA LYS A 262 -15.66 -2.29 -18.18
C LYS A 262 -14.48 -1.46 -17.71
N THR A 263 -13.84 -0.75 -18.62
CA THR A 263 -12.84 0.27 -18.27
C THR A 263 -13.52 1.53 -17.71
N VAL A 264 -12.74 2.35 -16.99
CA VAL A 264 -13.22 3.66 -16.50
C VAL A 264 -13.74 4.52 -17.65
N ARG A 265 -13.06 4.49 -18.82
CA ARG A 265 -13.50 5.16 -20.03
C ARG A 265 -14.88 4.70 -20.49
N GLU A 266 -15.07 3.38 -20.62
CA GLU A 266 -16.35 2.79 -21.05
C GLU A 266 -17.48 3.11 -20.07
N MET A 267 -17.21 3.09 -18.75
CA MET A 267 -18.20 3.47 -17.72
C MET A 267 -18.59 4.94 -17.81
N LEU A 268 -17.62 5.84 -18.05
CA LEU A 268 -17.90 7.27 -18.23
C LEU A 268 -18.71 7.55 -19.50
N GLU A 269 -18.39 6.87 -20.60
CA GLU A 269 -19.14 6.96 -21.87
C GLU A 269 -20.59 6.49 -21.71
N ASP A 270 -20.83 5.43 -20.93
CA ASP A 270 -22.18 4.91 -20.66
C ASP A 270 -22.99 5.87 -19.78
N LEU A 271 -22.35 6.56 -18.84
CA LEU A 271 -23.02 7.53 -17.99
C LEU A 271 -23.44 8.82 -18.74
N ARG A 272 -22.81 9.10 -19.89
CA ARG A 272 -23.10 10.29 -20.73
C ARG A 272 -24.18 10.04 -21.78
N LYS A 273 -24.64 8.81 -21.96
CA LYS A 273 -25.74 8.42 -22.87
C LYS A 273 -27.09 8.67 -22.22
#